data_0fed62494e89515d8c1e9e400545e340
#
_entry.id   0fed62494e89515d8c1e9e400545e340
#
_cell.length_a   1.000
_cell.length_b   1.000
_cell.length_c   1.000
_cell.angle_alpha   90.00
_cell.angle_beta   90.00
_cell.angle_gamma   90.00
#
_symmetry.space_group_name_H-M   'P 1'
#
loop_
_entity.id
_entity.type
_entity.pdbx_description
1 polymer ?
#
loop_
_entity_poly.entity_id
_entity_poly.type
_entity_poly.pdbx_seq_one_letter_code
_entity_poly.pdbx_strand_id
1 'polypeptide(L)'
;MQFILVDSSCLGGWCIRVFKKEYATEDKPDMEDVISDKVDFYCLTYAIGHGVLDELWTKAGKSKELGSFDNIVFKQKDIIHGGWRIWRARQEVKHYKTLPKKYVKASKGALLAPMSVVNRIRTGRWMDIPNVYDDYKGASFFERLAGAEFIPKELKII
;
A
#
# COMPACT_ATOMS: atom_id res chain seq x y z
N MET A 1 3.07 -9.38 7.69
CA MET A 1 2.45 -8.03 7.67
C MET A 1 1.35 -7.90 8.69
N GLN A 2 1.02 -6.68 9.09
CA GLN A 2 -0.02 -6.40 10.09
C GLN A 2 -0.91 -5.23 9.62
N PHE A 3 -2.23 -5.39 9.76
CA PHE A 3 -3.17 -4.29 9.65
C PHE A 3 -3.08 -3.39 10.88
N ILE A 4 -3.04 -2.07 10.68
CA ILE A 4 -2.91 -1.09 11.76
C ILE A 4 -4.20 -0.32 11.97
N LEU A 5 -4.69 0.33 10.92
CA LEU A 5 -5.84 1.22 11.01
C LEU A 5 -6.45 1.48 9.62
N VAL A 6 -7.65 2.04 9.62
CA VAL A 6 -8.22 2.65 8.42
C VAL A 6 -7.79 4.11 8.37
N ASP A 7 -7.14 4.50 7.27
CA ASP A 7 -6.81 5.90 7.01
C ASP A 7 -8.01 6.59 6.33
N SER A 8 -8.60 7.55 7.00
CA SER A 8 -9.72 8.33 6.48
C SER A 8 -9.33 9.74 6.03
N SER A 9 -8.04 10.07 6.06
CA SER A 9 -7.60 11.46 5.88
C SER A 9 -7.48 11.89 4.41
N CYS A 10 -7.02 11.03 3.51
CA CYS A 10 -6.77 11.43 2.12
C CYS A 10 -7.39 10.48 1.11
N LEU A 11 -6.88 9.26 1.04
CA LEU A 11 -7.30 8.29 0.03
C LEU A 11 -8.35 7.31 0.58
N GLY A 12 -8.50 7.26 1.88
CA GLY A 12 -9.13 6.15 2.54
C GLY A 12 -8.23 4.92 2.50
N GLY A 13 -8.78 3.77 2.90
CA GLY A 13 -8.06 2.50 2.80
C GLY A 13 -7.41 2.05 4.08
N TRP A 14 -6.89 0.87 4.02
CA TRP A 14 -6.39 0.12 5.16
C TRP A 14 -4.88 0.24 5.22
N CYS A 15 -4.38 0.86 6.27
CA CYS A 15 -2.96 0.99 6.51
C CYS A 15 -2.42 -0.32 7.05
N ILE A 16 -1.42 -0.85 6.36
CA ILE A 16 -0.69 -2.03 6.78
C ILE A 16 0.78 -1.70 6.96
N ARG A 17 1.44 -2.40 7.88
CA ARG A 17 2.88 -2.45 7.98
C ARG A 17 3.39 -3.82 7.56
N VAL A 18 4.48 -3.84 6.84
CA VAL A 18 5.17 -5.04 6.43
C VAL A 18 6.48 -5.10 7.18
N PHE A 19 6.77 -6.27 7.74
CA PHE A 19 8.00 -6.54 8.49
C PHE A 19 9.07 -7.10 7.56
N LYS A 20 10.31 -7.01 7.98
CA LYS A 20 11.46 -7.50 7.18
C LYS A 20 11.60 -9.01 7.23
N LYS A 21 11.29 -9.61 8.38
CA LYS A 21 11.41 -11.06 8.56
C LYS A 21 10.34 -11.78 7.74
N GLU A 22 10.76 -12.76 7.00
CA GLU A 22 9.90 -13.63 6.23
C GLU A 22 9.75 -14.97 6.96
N TYR A 23 8.59 -15.59 6.78
CA TYR A 23 8.27 -16.91 7.33
C TYR A 23 7.79 -17.79 6.18
N ALA A 24 8.12 -19.06 6.22
CA ALA A 24 7.55 -20.01 5.27
C ALA A 24 6.04 -20.16 5.47
N THR A 25 5.33 -20.60 4.44
CA THR A 25 3.86 -20.70 4.49
C THR A 25 3.37 -21.69 5.55
N GLU A 26 4.15 -22.73 5.81
CA GLU A 26 3.91 -23.74 6.82
C GLU A 26 4.30 -23.32 8.23
N ASP A 27 5.04 -22.24 8.38
CA ASP A 27 5.47 -21.74 9.68
C ASP A 27 4.27 -21.23 10.49
N LYS A 28 4.31 -21.48 11.78
CA LYS A 28 3.41 -20.86 12.77
C LYS A 28 4.23 -19.90 13.63
N PRO A 29 4.54 -18.70 13.11
CA PRO A 29 5.38 -17.77 13.83
C PRO A 29 4.71 -17.30 15.11
N ASP A 30 5.50 -17.08 16.15
CA ASP A 30 5.04 -16.39 17.35
C ASP A 30 4.66 -14.94 16.99
N MET A 31 3.47 -14.53 17.42
CA MET A 31 2.97 -13.19 17.12
C MET A 31 3.82 -12.08 17.76
N GLU A 32 4.40 -12.32 18.93
CA GLU A 32 5.28 -11.35 19.59
C GLU A 32 6.56 -11.16 18.77
N ASP A 33 7.12 -12.25 18.28
CA ASP A 33 8.26 -12.21 17.36
C ASP A 33 7.96 -11.43 16.10
N VAL A 34 6.79 -11.67 15.49
CA VAL A 34 6.38 -10.98 14.26
C VAL A 34 6.24 -9.47 14.46
N ILE A 35 5.58 -9.05 15.54
CA ILE A 35 5.29 -7.63 15.79
C ILE A 35 6.49 -6.84 16.31
N SER A 36 7.48 -7.54 16.92
CA SER A 36 8.72 -6.93 17.39
C SER A 36 9.76 -6.71 16.30
N ASP A 37 9.56 -7.31 15.12
CA ASP A 37 10.50 -7.19 14.01
C ASP A 37 10.51 -5.79 13.40
N LYS A 38 11.59 -5.49 12.70
CA LYS A 38 11.78 -4.22 11.99
C LYS A 38 10.77 -4.08 10.86
N VAL A 39 10.13 -2.92 10.82
CA VAL A 39 9.25 -2.59 9.70
C VAL A 39 10.08 -2.34 8.45
N ASP A 40 9.70 -2.97 7.34
CA ASP A 40 10.27 -2.71 6.03
C ASP A 40 9.59 -1.50 5.38
N PHE A 41 8.26 -1.53 5.29
CA PHE A 41 7.50 -0.40 4.76
C PHE A 41 6.06 -0.35 5.30
N TYR A 42 5.42 0.80 5.09
CA TYR A 42 3.99 1.01 5.27
C TYR A 42 3.33 1.24 3.92
N CYS A 43 2.10 0.80 3.76
CA CYS A 43 1.30 1.12 2.58
C CYS A 43 -0.20 1.17 2.91
N LEU A 44 -0.96 1.73 1.97
CA LEU A 44 -2.42 1.73 2.00
C LEU A 44 -2.92 0.71 0.97
N THR A 45 -3.88 -0.11 1.36
CA THR A 45 -4.57 -1.05 0.47
C THR A 45 -6.07 -0.88 0.58
N TYR A 46 -6.80 -1.11 -0.50
CA TYR A 46 -8.26 -1.06 -0.49
C TYR A 46 -8.89 -2.42 -0.20
N ALA A 47 -8.13 -3.50 -0.20
CA ALA A 47 -8.69 -4.85 -0.30
C ALA A 47 -7.89 -5.91 0.50
N ILE A 48 -7.76 -5.75 1.83
CA ILE A 48 -7.11 -6.78 2.67
C ILE A 48 -7.81 -8.13 2.53
N GLY A 49 -9.15 -8.13 2.53
CA GLY A 49 -9.95 -9.35 2.39
C GLY A 49 -9.75 -10.04 1.05
N HIS A 50 -9.61 -9.28 -0.05
CA HIS A 50 -9.33 -9.84 -1.37
C HIS A 50 -7.99 -10.57 -1.42
N GLY A 51 -6.98 -10.10 -0.71
CA GLY A 51 -5.71 -10.81 -0.65
C GLY A 51 -5.81 -12.18 0.05
N VAL A 52 -6.80 -12.38 0.93
CA VAL A 52 -7.13 -13.70 1.50
C VAL A 52 -7.91 -14.53 0.49
N LEU A 53 -8.90 -13.94 -0.19
CA LEU A 53 -9.71 -14.64 -1.21
C LEU A 53 -8.86 -15.09 -2.40
N ASP A 54 -7.89 -14.27 -2.79
CA ASP A 54 -6.96 -14.53 -3.90
C ASP A 54 -5.75 -15.40 -3.45
N GLU A 55 -5.78 -15.93 -2.24
CA GLU A 55 -4.72 -16.77 -1.66
C GLU A 55 -3.32 -16.12 -1.63
N LEU A 56 -3.26 -14.79 -1.67
CA LEU A 56 -2.01 -14.04 -1.65
C LEU A 56 -1.39 -13.97 -0.26
N TRP A 57 -2.22 -14.09 0.78
CA TRP A 57 -1.82 -14.17 2.18
C TRP A 57 -2.90 -14.84 3.03
N THR A 58 -2.50 -15.35 4.17
CA THR A 58 -3.39 -15.97 5.15
C THR A 58 -3.40 -15.19 6.46
N LYS A 59 -4.46 -15.35 7.24
CA LYS A 59 -4.56 -14.76 8.57
C LYS A 59 -3.83 -15.65 9.57
N ALA A 60 -2.68 -15.20 10.05
CA ALA A 60 -1.88 -15.93 11.03
C ALA A 60 -2.36 -15.72 12.48
N GLY A 61 -2.88 -14.54 12.82
CA GLY A 61 -3.29 -14.26 14.20
C GLY A 61 -3.86 -12.85 14.40
N LYS A 62 -3.95 -12.45 15.65
CA LYS A 62 -4.35 -11.10 16.07
C LYS A 62 -3.40 -10.61 17.16
N SER A 63 -3.03 -9.35 17.11
CA SER A 63 -2.35 -8.67 18.21
C SER A 63 -3.04 -7.32 18.47
N LYS A 64 -3.04 -6.91 19.73
CA LYS A 64 -3.46 -5.55 20.13
C LYS A 64 -2.30 -4.56 20.08
N GLU A 65 -1.07 -5.05 19.98
CA GLU A 65 0.14 -4.24 19.90
C GLU A 65 0.29 -3.64 18.50
N LEU A 66 -0.21 -2.43 18.34
CA LEU A 66 -0.13 -1.71 17.08
C LEU A 66 1.12 -0.82 16.98
N GLY A 67 1.82 -0.61 18.10
CA GLY A 67 2.92 0.35 18.20
C GLY A 67 2.45 1.79 17.98
N SER A 68 3.42 2.71 17.91
CA SER A 68 3.11 4.10 17.54
C SER A 68 3.03 4.23 16.02
N PHE A 69 1.95 4.82 15.54
CA PHE A 69 1.75 5.15 14.12
C PHE A 69 1.77 6.64 13.83
N ASP A 70 2.12 7.46 14.80
CA ASP A 70 2.23 8.92 14.63
C ASP A 70 3.31 9.33 13.64
N ASN A 71 4.28 8.45 13.41
CA ASN A 71 5.38 8.66 12.48
C ASN A 71 5.12 8.14 11.07
N ILE A 72 3.97 7.51 10.81
CA ILE A 72 3.64 7.03 9.47
C ILE A 72 3.24 8.23 8.62
N VAL A 73 4.11 8.55 7.67
CA VAL A 73 3.91 9.67 6.74
C VAL A 73 3.77 9.12 5.33
N PHE A 74 2.74 9.57 4.64
CA PHE A 74 2.52 9.27 3.24
C PHE A 74 2.81 10.49 2.37
N LYS A 75 3.28 10.24 1.15
CA LYS A 75 3.47 11.24 0.09
C LYS A 75 2.83 10.79 -1.21
N GLN A 76 2.21 11.71 -1.89
CA GLN A 76 1.64 11.50 -3.22
C GLN A 76 1.89 12.71 -4.09
N LYS A 77 2.24 12.49 -5.36
CA LYS A 77 2.26 13.56 -6.35
C LYS A 77 0.82 13.98 -6.65
N ASP A 78 0.53 15.27 -6.54
CA ASP A 78 -0.78 15.80 -6.92
C ASP A 78 -0.79 16.07 -8.41
N ILE A 79 -1.40 15.18 -9.18
CA ILE A 79 -1.45 15.26 -10.64
C ILE A 79 -2.50 16.25 -11.15
N ILE A 80 -3.46 16.65 -10.29
CA ILE A 80 -4.54 17.57 -10.65
C ILE A 80 -4.07 19.01 -10.48
N HIS A 81 -3.55 19.34 -9.30
CA HIS A 81 -3.16 20.71 -8.94
C HIS A 81 -1.65 20.95 -9.03
N GLY A 82 -0.88 19.90 -9.33
CA GLY A 82 0.58 19.92 -9.28
C GLY A 82 1.16 19.85 -7.86
N GLY A 83 2.46 19.55 -7.75
CA GLY A 83 3.11 19.47 -6.45
C GLY A 83 2.90 18.14 -5.73
N TRP A 84 2.82 18.20 -4.39
CA TRP A 84 2.80 17.04 -3.52
C TRP A 84 1.78 17.16 -2.40
N ARG A 85 1.06 16.09 -2.14
CA ARG A 85 0.24 15.89 -0.95
C ARG A 85 1.03 15.07 0.05
N ILE A 86 1.10 15.55 1.29
CA ILE A 86 1.76 14.88 2.40
C ILE A 86 0.77 14.80 3.55
N TRP A 87 0.61 13.63 4.11
CA TRP A 87 -0.26 13.46 5.28
C TRP A 87 0.26 12.38 6.21
N ARG A 88 -0.21 12.40 7.43
CA ARG A 88 -0.10 11.30 8.37
C ARG A 88 -1.44 10.60 8.45
N ALA A 89 -1.43 9.33 8.74
CA ALA A 89 -2.66 8.58 8.92
C ALA A 89 -3.60 9.28 9.90
N ARG A 90 -4.85 9.50 9.50
CA ARG A 90 -5.89 10.21 10.27
C ARG A 90 -5.62 11.68 10.57
N GLN A 91 -4.70 12.32 9.88
CA GLN A 91 -4.39 13.75 10.05
C GLN A 91 -4.63 14.53 8.77
N GLU A 92 -4.66 15.85 8.89
CA GLU A 92 -4.86 16.76 7.79
C GLU A 92 -3.80 16.61 6.68
N VAL A 93 -4.25 16.73 5.44
CA VAL A 93 -3.39 16.69 4.25
C VAL A 93 -2.74 18.05 4.05
N LYS A 94 -1.43 18.07 3.90
CA LYS A 94 -0.65 19.28 3.60
C LYS A 94 -0.20 19.27 2.14
N HIS A 95 -0.37 20.40 1.47
CA HIS A 95 0.02 20.59 0.08
C HIS A 95 1.34 21.36 -0.03
N TYR A 96 2.21 20.89 -0.92
CA TYR A 96 3.53 21.49 -1.17
C TYR A 96 3.78 21.59 -2.67
N LYS A 97 4.30 22.72 -3.16
CA LYS A 97 4.72 22.88 -4.55
C LYS A 97 5.85 21.92 -4.92
N THR A 98 6.79 21.73 -4.02
CA THR A 98 7.94 20.83 -4.16
C THR A 98 8.01 19.88 -2.97
N LEU A 99 8.51 18.65 -3.18
CA LEU A 99 8.65 17.66 -2.11
C LEU A 99 9.70 18.13 -1.09
N PRO A 100 9.31 18.41 0.17
CA PRO A 100 10.28 18.81 1.19
C PRO A 100 11.27 17.66 1.47
N LYS A 101 12.55 18.00 1.67
CA LYS A 101 13.64 17.01 1.89
C LYS A 101 13.31 15.99 2.99
N LYS A 102 12.69 16.45 4.08
CA LYS A 102 12.31 15.58 5.22
C LYS A 102 11.29 14.49 4.86
N TYR A 103 10.55 14.62 3.75
CA TYR A 103 9.55 13.66 3.31
C TYR A 103 9.98 12.80 2.12
N VAL A 104 11.22 12.91 1.67
CA VAL A 104 11.75 12.09 0.55
C VAL A 104 11.62 10.60 0.85
N LYS A 105 11.81 10.19 2.11
CA LYS A 105 11.69 8.79 2.55
C LYS A 105 10.28 8.40 3.01
N ALA A 106 9.28 9.29 2.93
CA ALA A 106 7.91 8.98 3.30
C ALA A 106 7.34 7.86 2.42
N SER A 107 6.39 7.12 2.97
CA SER A 107 5.72 6.00 2.28
C SER A 107 4.93 6.47 1.07
N LYS A 108 4.79 5.61 0.07
CA LYS A 108 3.99 5.89 -1.12
C LYS A 108 2.52 6.02 -0.72
N GLY A 109 1.93 7.16 -1.00
CA GLY A 109 0.52 7.45 -0.78
C GLY A 109 -0.29 7.04 -2.01
N ALA A 110 -0.62 5.76 -2.09
CA ALA A 110 -1.48 5.20 -3.13
C ALA A 110 -2.28 4.05 -2.52
N LEU A 111 -3.51 3.87 -2.98
CA LEU A 111 -4.27 2.66 -2.68
C LEU A 111 -3.75 1.53 -3.56
N LEU A 112 -3.18 0.53 -2.93
CA LEU A 112 -2.49 -0.55 -3.60
C LEU A 112 -3.36 -1.81 -3.63
N ALA A 113 -3.36 -2.48 -4.76
CA ALA A 113 -3.92 -3.82 -4.87
C ALA A 113 -3.07 -4.83 -4.06
N PRO A 114 -3.67 -5.90 -3.52
CA PRO A 114 -2.94 -6.96 -2.81
C PRO A 114 -1.72 -7.47 -3.56
N MET A 115 -1.86 -7.75 -4.85
CA MET A 115 -0.75 -8.22 -5.71
C MET A 115 0.43 -7.23 -5.75
N SER A 116 0.16 -5.91 -5.75
CA SER A 116 1.23 -4.90 -5.71
C SER A 116 2.02 -4.95 -4.40
N VAL A 117 1.34 -5.27 -3.28
CA VAL A 117 1.99 -5.44 -1.98
C VAL A 117 2.88 -6.68 -2.00
N VAL A 118 2.35 -7.81 -2.49
CA VAL A 118 3.12 -9.07 -2.64
C VAL A 118 4.33 -8.87 -3.54
N ASN A 119 4.16 -8.20 -4.68
CA ASN A 119 5.28 -7.90 -5.57
C ASN A 119 6.35 -7.05 -4.87
N ARG A 120 5.95 -6.04 -4.09
CA ARG A 120 6.89 -5.21 -3.32
C ARG A 120 7.66 -6.03 -2.29
N ILE A 121 7.01 -6.97 -1.61
CA ILE A 121 7.66 -7.88 -0.65
C ILE A 121 8.70 -8.74 -1.39
N ARG A 122 8.32 -9.37 -2.49
CA ARG A 122 9.18 -10.32 -3.23
C ARG A 122 10.36 -9.67 -3.95
N THR A 123 10.15 -8.48 -4.51
CA THR A 123 11.12 -7.87 -5.44
C THR A 123 11.81 -6.63 -4.89
N GLY A 124 11.36 -6.12 -3.75
CA GLY A 124 11.81 -4.84 -3.22
C GLY A 124 11.33 -3.63 -4.03
N ARG A 125 10.52 -3.82 -5.07
CA ARG A 125 10.05 -2.75 -5.96
C ARG A 125 8.53 -2.73 -6.05
N TRP A 126 7.96 -1.53 -6.13
CA TRP A 126 6.56 -1.41 -6.51
C TRP A 126 6.39 -1.83 -7.98
N MET A 127 5.28 -2.47 -8.29
CA MET A 127 4.92 -2.68 -9.70
C MET A 127 4.84 -1.29 -10.33
N ASP A 128 5.63 -1.09 -11.37
CA ASP A 128 5.39 0.00 -12.30
C ASP A 128 4.12 -0.41 -13.05
N ILE A 129 2.98 0.08 -12.58
CA ILE A 129 1.78 0.08 -13.41
C ILE A 129 2.17 1.00 -14.57
N PRO A 130 2.30 0.47 -15.81
CA PRO A 130 2.48 1.32 -16.99
C PRO A 130 1.47 2.44 -16.82
N ASN A 131 1.87 3.66 -17.15
CA ASN A 131 0.99 4.82 -17.03
C ASN A 131 -0.21 4.58 -17.96
N VAL A 132 -1.17 3.79 -17.51
CA VAL A 132 -2.45 3.55 -18.20
C VAL A 132 -3.14 4.90 -18.49
N TYR A 133 -2.69 5.97 -17.81
CA TYR A 133 -3.14 7.33 -18.02
C TYR A 133 -2.68 7.95 -19.36
N ASP A 134 -1.59 7.49 -19.96
CA ASP A 134 -1.12 8.06 -21.23
C ASP A 134 -1.94 7.55 -22.43
N ASP A 135 -2.49 6.32 -22.33
CA ASP A 135 -3.32 5.73 -23.39
C ASP A 135 -4.79 6.19 -23.32
N TYR A 136 -5.20 6.82 -22.22
CA TYR A 136 -6.57 7.28 -22.00
C TYR A 136 -6.73 8.81 -22.00
N LYS A 137 -5.92 9.51 -22.78
CA LYS A 137 -6.13 10.94 -23.01
C LYS A 137 -7.47 11.16 -23.70
N GLY A 138 -8.48 11.57 -22.90
CA GLY A 138 -9.84 11.85 -23.37
C GLY A 138 -10.94 10.97 -22.76
N ALA A 139 -10.62 9.88 -22.11
CA ALA A 139 -11.60 9.03 -21.45
C ALA A 139 -12.11 9.64 -20.12
N SER A 140 -13.40 9.51 -19.85
CA SER A 140 -13.99 9.91 -18.56
C SER A 140 -13.45 9.07 -17.41
N PHE A 141 -13.57 9.59 -16.17
CA PHE A 141 -13.14 8.85 -14.97
C PHE A 141 -13.78 7.45 -14.86
N PHE A 142 -15.04 7.31 -15.27
CA PHE A 142 -15.77 6.05 -15.24
C PHE A 142 -15.31 5.08 -16.33
N GLU A 143 -14.97 5.56 -17.50
CA GLU A 143 -14.40 4.72 -18.58
C GLU A 143 -13.02 4.20 -18.20
N ARG A 144 -12.25 4.96 -17.42
CA ARG A 144 -10.95 4.56 -16.87
C ARG A 144 -11.10 3.47 -15.81
N LEU A 145 -12.17 3.51 -14.99
CA LEU A 145 -12.47 2.45 -14.01
C LEU A 145 -12.96 1.17 -14.68
N ALA A 146 -13.74 1.26 -15.75
CA ALA A 146 -14.21 0.10 -16.51
C ALA A 146 -13.08 -0.60 -17.28
N GLY A 147 -12.05 0.15 -17.73
CA GLY A 147 -10.87 -0.41 -18.38
C GLY A 147 -9.88 -1.11 -17.44
N ALA A 148 -10.10 -1.04 -16.12
CA ALA A 148 -9.25 -1.71 -15.13
C ALA A 148 -9.46 -3.24 -15.03
N GLU A 149 -10.33 -3.83 -15.86
CA GLU A 149 -10.49 -5.29 -15.99
C GLU A 149 -9.35 -5.97 -16.76
N PHE A 150 -8.35 -5.24 -17.21
CA PHE A 150 -7.22 -5.83 -17.90
C PHE A 150 -6.18 -6.39 -16.92
N ILE A 151 -6.52 -7.50 -16.27
CA ILE A 151 -5.53 -8.41 -15.71
C ILE A 151 -5.10 -9.31 -16.87
N PRO A 152 -3.84 -9.26 -17.33
CA PRO A 152 -3.37 -10.21 -18.33
C PRO A 152 -3.56 -11.62 -17.79
N LYS A 153 -4.32 -12.47 -18.51
CA LYS A 153 -4.59 -13.87 -18.16
C LYS A 153 -3.34 -14.76 -18.09
N GLU A 154 -2.15 -14.19 -18.27
CA GLU A 154 -0.88 -14.91 -18.41
C GLU A 154 0.04 -14.88 -17.19
N LEU A 155 -0.39 -14.28 -16.08
CA LEU A 155 0.34 -14.39 -14.82
C LEU A 155 -0.17 -15.57 -13.99
N LYS A 156 -0.04 -16.78 -14.52
CA LYS A 156 0.06 -17.98 -13.68
C LYS A 156 1.45 -17.98 -13.06
N ILE A 157 1.56 -17.48 -11.84
CA ILE A 157 2.73 -17.66 -11.02
C ILE A 157 2.59 -19.05 -10.39
N ILE A 158 3.46 -19.95 -10.82
CA ILE A 158 3.71 -21.26 -10.19
C ILE A 158 4.40 -20.98 -8.85
#